data_41e849ca76ae122c6e5072f8b88eae15
#
_entry.id   41e849ca76ae122c6e5072f8b88eae15
#
_cell.length_a   1.000
_cell.length_b   1.000
_cell.length_c   1.000
_cell.angle_alpha   90.00
_cell.angle_beta   90.00
_cell.angle_gamma   90.00
#
_symmetry.space_group_name_H-M   'P 1'
#
loop_
_entity.id
_entity.type
_entity.pdbx_description
1 polymer ?
#
loop_
_entity_poly.entity_id
_entity_poly.type
_entity_poly.pdbx_seq_one_letter_code
_entity_poly.pdbx_strand_id
1 'polypeptide(L)'
;ISLASAGESYVLTPGTGSGSSLSYFIPIIDHCLKAKQVDKSPRTRAIVVYPMNALANSQLEELKKFLGADPGTRPVTFGRFTGQESTEEREAMKANPPDILLTNFMMLELLLTRQNAIDQQVIANAKGLKFLVLDELHTYRGRQGADVALLVRRVREALADQLVCIGTS
;
A
#
# COMPACT_ATOMS: atom_id res chain seq x y z
N ILE A 1 -7.88 7.92 -15.58
CA ILE A 1 -7.81 9.11 -16.48
C ILE A 1 -7.55 10.37 -15.67
N SER A 2 -8.30 10.60 -14.59
CA SER A 2 -8.12 11.78 -13.75
C SER A 2 -6.77 11.81 -13.02
N LEU A 3 -6.19 10.65 -12.71
CA LEU A 3 -4.88 10.58 -12.06
C LEU A 3 -3.77 11.04 -13.01
N ALA A 4 -3.83 10.60 -14.25
CA ALA A 4 -2.86 11.01 -15.27
C ALA A 4 -2.95 12.51 -15.56
N SER A 5 -4.16 13.07 -15.58
CA SER A 5 -4.37 14.50 -15.86
C SER A 5 -3.87 15.39 -14.73
N ALA A 6 -3.66 14.85 -13.54
CA ALA A 6 -3.10 15.61 -12.42
C ALA A 6 -1.57 15.73 -12.46
N GLY A 7 -0.92 15.27 -13.53
CA GLY A 7 0.53 15.37 -13.69
C GLY A 7 1.30 14.35 -12.84
N GLU A 8 0.65 13.32 -12.39
CA GLU A 8 1.25 12.32 -11.52
C GLU A 8 1.76 11.12 -12.30
N SER A 9 2.84 10.49 -11.81
CA SER A 9 3.32 9.22 -12.36
C SER A 9 2.27 8.15 -12.14
N TYR A 10 1.73 7.63 -13.24
CA TYR A 10 0.61 6.70 -13.20
C TYR A 10 0.82 5.59 -14.21
N VAL A 11 0.71 4.36 -13.74
CA VAL A 11 0.82 3.17 -14.58
C VAL A 11 -0.47 2.38 -14.44
N LEU A 12 -1.15 2.14 -15.55
CA LEU A 12 -2.33 1.29 -15.57
C LEU A 12 -1.95 -0.08 -16.14
N THR A 13 -2.14 -1.11 -15.33
CA THR A 13 -1.92 -2.48 -15.79
C THR A 13 -3.26 -3.14 -16.06
N PRO A 14 -3.46 -3.72 -17.24
CA PRO A 14 -4.66 -4.50 -17.50
C PRO A 14 -4.55 -5.84 -16.79
N GLY A 15 -5.68 -6.37 -16.41
CA GLY A 15 -5.72 -7.75 -15.97
C GLY A 15 -6.42 -7.98 -14.66
N THR A 16 -7.25 -8.96 -14.73
CA THR A 16 -7.93 -9.56 -13.60
C THR A 16 -7.41 -10.98 -13.51
N GLY A 17 -7.02 -11.40 -12.34
CA GLY A 17 -6.56 -12.76 -12.14
C GLY A 17 -5.29 -12.84 -11.33
N SER A 18 -4.92 -14.06 -10.95
CA SER A 18 -3.84 -14.35 -10.02
C SER A 18 -2.46 -13.87 -10.48
N GLY A 19 -2.27 -13.67 -11.80
CA GLY A 19 -0.98 -13.21 -12.33
C GLY A 19 -0.82 -11.69 -12.35
N SER A 20 -1.91 -10.92 -12.22
CA SER A 20 -1.86 -9.47 -12.37
C SER A 20 -1.20 -8.76 -11.18
N SER A 21 -1.30 -9.32 -9.98
CA SER A 21 -0.68 -8.73 -8.78
C SER A 21 0.84 -8.76 -8.84
N LEU A 22 1.44 -9.76 -9.48
CA LEU A 22 2.88 -9.84 -9.63
C LEU A 22 3.43 -8.69 -10.48
N SER A 23 2.62 -8.14 -11.38
CA SER A 23 3.04 -7.02 -12.22
C SER A 23 3.43 -5.79 -11.41
N TYR A 24 2.80 -5.58 -10.26
CA TYR A 24 3.18 -4.47 -9.38
C TYR A 24 4.04 -4.93 -8.19
N PHE A 25 3.88 -6.14 -7.68
CA PHE A 25 4.71 -6.61 -6.57
C PHE A 25 6.17 -6.77 -6.95
N ILE A 26 6.47 -7.23 -8.16
CA ILE A 26 7.87 -7.40 -8.59
C ILE A 26 8.64 -6.08 -8.55
N PRO A 27 8.20 -4.99 -9.19
CA PRO A 27 8.93 -3.73 -9.08
C PRO A 27 8.96 -3.16 -7.66
N ILE A 28 7.91 -3.36 -6.87
CA ILE A 28 7.89 -2.91 -5.47
C ILE A 28 8.94 -3.66 -4.65
N ILE A 29 9.00 -4.98 -4.78
CA ILE A 29 9.97 -5.80 -4.05
C ILE A 29 11.39 -5.43 -4.47
N ASP A 30 11.64 -5.26 -5.76
CA ASP A 30 12.95 -4.83 -6.26
C ASP A 30 13.36 -3.49 -5.67
N HIS A 31 12.44 -2.52 -5.64
CA HIS A 31 12.71 -1.22 -5.02
C HIS A 31 13.02 -1.36 -3.52
N CYS A 32 12.25 -2.15 -2.79
CA CYS A 32 12.46 -2.36 -1.36
C CYS A 32 13.82 -2.99 -1.09
N LEU A 33 14.22 -3.98 -1.88
CA LEU A 33 15.52 -4.63 -1.73
C LEU A 33 16.66 -3.62 -1.93
N LYS A 34 16.58 -2.80 -2.97
CA LYS A 34 17.58 -1.78 -3.26
C LYS A 34 17.62 -0.69 -2.20
N ALA A 35 16.45 -0.22 -1.76
CA ALA A 35 16.36 0.80 -0.73
C ALA A 35 16.96 0.33 0.61
N LYS A 36 16.74 -0.94 0.95
CA LYS A 36 17.25 -1.52 2.20
C LYS A 36 18.76 -1.76 2.18
N GLN A 37 19.39 -1.78 1.02
CA GLN A 37 20.85 -1.79 0.91
C GLN A 37 21.47 -0.47 1.34
N VAL A 38 20.73 0.63 1.18
CA VAL A 38 21.17 1.97 1.53
C VAL A 38 20.74 2.33 2.95
N ASP A 39 19.51 2.02 3.31
CA ASP A 39 18.92 2.34 4.61
C ASP A 39 18.04 1.19 5.08
N LYS A 40 18.48 0.51 6.14
CA LYS A 40 17.79 -0.65 6.73
C LYS A 40 16.75 -0.25 7.77
N SER A 41 16.58 1.03 8.06
CA SER A 41 15.57 1.45 9.03
C SER A 41 14.17 1.01 8.59
N PRO A 42 13.35 0.46 9.51
CA PRO A 42 12.01 0.01 9.16
C PRO A 42 11.13 1.18 8.73
N ARG A 43 10.54 1.06 7.56
CA ARG A 43 9.59 2.05 7.04
C ARG A 43 8.70 1.41 5.99
N THR A 44 7.53 1.97 5.78
CA THR A 44 6.63 1.53 4.71
C THR A 44 6.98 2.23 3.41
N ARG A 45 7.27 1.46 2.38
CA ARG A 45 7.69 1.94 1.07
C ARG A 45 6.62 1.81 0.00
N ALA A 46 5.62 0.97 0.25
CA ALA A 46 4.49 0.77 -0.66
C ALA A 46 3.21 0.57 0.13
N ILE A 47 2.13 1.15 -0.37
CA ILE A 47 0.78 0.92 0.14
C ILE A 47 -0.06 0.38 -1.02
N VAL A 48 -0.74 -0.75 -0.80
CA VAL A 48 -1.63 -1.36 -1.78
C VAL A 48 -3.05 -1.31 -1.23
N VAL A 49 -3.94 -0.69 -2.00
CA VAL A 49 -5.34 -0.47 -1.62
C VAL A 49 -6.22 -1.45 -2.38
N TYR A 50 -7.02 -2.21 -1.65
CA TYR A 50 -7.96 -3.17 -2.21
C TYR A 50 -9.40 -2.70 -1.97
N PRO A 51 -10.33 -3.05 -2.87
CA PRO A 51 -11.73 -2.66 -2.69
C PRO A 51 -12.43 -3.40 -1.55
N MET A 52 -11.89 -4.56 -1.13
CA MET A 52 -12.48 -5.34 -0.03
C MET A 52 -11.39 -6.13 0.70
N ASN A 53 -11.64 -6.42 1.96
CA ASN A 53 -10.67 -7.11 2.82
C ASN A 53 -10.35 -8.53 2.36
N ALA A 54 -11.30 -9.20 1.72
CA ALA A 54 -11.05 -10.55 1.18
C ALA A 54 -9.91 -10.55 0.16
N LEU A 55 -9.82 -9.52 -0.68
CA LEU A 55 -8.72 -9.38 -1.64
C LEU A 55 -7.40 -9.08 -0.94
N ALA A 56 -7.41 -8.22 0.07
CA ALA A 56 -6.21 -7.95 0.87
C ALA A 56 -5.70 -9.23 1.51
N ASN A 57 -6.59 -10.04 2.09
CA ASN A 57 -6.23 -11.31 2.72
C ASN A 57 -5.66 -12.31 1.70
N SER A 58 -6.29 -12.42 0.55
CA SER A 58 -5.84 -13.27 -0.53
C SER A 58 -4.44 -12.88 -1.01
N GLN A 59 -4.18 -11.60 -1.19
CA GLN A 59 -2.88 -11.11 -1.62
C GLN A 59 -1.81 -11.25 -0.55
N LEU A 60 -2.18 -11.16 0.72
CA LEU A 60 -1.27 -11.45 1.81
C LEU A 60 -0.74 -12.89 1.71
N GLU A 61 -1.63 -13.85 1.43
CA GLU A 61 -1.24 -15.25 1.26
C GLU A 61 -0.35 -15.44 0.02
N GLU A 62 -0.61 -14.73 -1.07
CA GLU A 62 0.26 -14.77 -2.25
C GLU A 62 1.66 -14.25 -1.94
N LEU A 63 1.77 -13.16 -1.17
CA LEU A 63 3.07 -12.64 -0.76
C LEU A 63 3.82 -13.62 0.15
N LYS A 64 3.11 -14.33 1.03
CA LYS A 64 3.72 -15.38 1.85
C LYS A 64 4.33 -16.49 0.99
N LYS A 65 3.62 -16.91 -0.05
CA LYS A 65 4.13 -17.92 -0.99
C LYS A 65 5.37 -17.42 -1.73
N PHE A 66 5.37 -16.16 -2.13
CA PHE A 66 6.44 -15.57 -2.93
C PHE A 66 7.68 -15.25 -2.08
N LEU A 67 7.50 -14.68 -0.89
CA LEU A 67 8.57 -14.19 -0.03
C LEU A 67 8.95 -15.14 1.11
N GLY A 68 8.17 -16.18 1.32
CA GLY A 68 8.41 -17.15 2.39
C GLY A 68 7.44 -17.01 3.55
N ALA A 69 7.15 -18.13 4.21
CA ALA A 69 6.21 -18.20 5.32
C ALA A 69 6.79 -17.66 6.63
N ASP A 70 8.11 -17.73 6.81
CA ASP A 70 8.77 -17.30 8.05
C ASP A 70 9.07 -15.79 7.99
N PRO A 71 8.40 -14.97 8.82
CA PRO A 71 8.63 -13.51 8.82
C PRO A 71 10.07 -13.13 9.13
N GLY A 72 10.79 -13.93 9.91
CA GLY A 72 12.17 -13.63 10.31
C GLY A 72 13.18 -13.74 9.20
N THR A 73 12.86 -14.44 8.11
CA THR A 73 13.78 -14.68 7.00
C THR A 73 13.42 -13.91 5.73
N ARG A 74 12.33 -13.16 5.73
CA ARG A 74 11.90 -12.42 4.54
C ARG A 74 12.80 -11.22 4.27
N PRO A 75 13.31 -11.07 3.04
CA PRO A 75 14.08 -9.89 2.68
C PRO A 75 13.23 -8.63 2.59
N VAL A 76 11.94 -8.77 2.31
CA VAL A 76 10.96 -7.69 2.26
C VAL A 76 9.78 -8.09 3.13
N THR A 77 9.34 -7.19 3.99
CA THR A 77 8.25 -7.44 4.93
C THR A 77 6.94 -6.88 4.39
N PHE A 78 5.85 -7.47 4.85
CA PHE A 78 4.51 -7.04 4.47
C PHE A 78 3.53 -7.29 5.62
N GLY A 79 2.45 -6.52 5.62
CA GLY A 79 1.40 -6.66 6.63
C GLY A 79 0.13 -6.00 6.15
N ARG A 80 -0.99 -6.32 6.79
CA ARG A 80 -2.26 -5.70 6.47
C ARG A 80 -2.72 -4.78 7.59
N PHE A 81 -3.42 -3.72 7.20
CA PHE A 81 -4.06 -2.79 8.11
C PHE A 81 -5.43 -2.45 7.51
N THR A 82 -6.43 -3.27 7.86
CA THR A 82 -7.75 -3.25 7.20
C THR A 82 -8.90 -2.91 8.13
N GLY A 83 -8.62 -2.74 9.42
CA GLY A 83 -9.62 -2.57 10.46
C GLY A 83 -10.00 -3.85 11.17
N GLN A 84 -9.52 -5.00 10.69
CA GLN A 84 -9.80 -6.32 11.30
C GLN A 84 -8.72 -6.75 12.30
N GLU A 85 -7.62 -6.01 12.37
CA GLU A 85 -6.48 -6.36 13.20
C GLU A 85 -6.76 -6.09 14.67
N SER A 86 -6.18 -6.92 15.55
CA SER A 86 -6.22 -6.71 16.98
C SER A 86 -5.37 -5.49 17.38
N THR A 87 -5.54 -5.02 18.60
CA THR A 87 -4.71 -3.93 19.13
C THR A 87 -3.24 -4.32 19.14
N GLU A 88 -2.95 -5.58 19.49
CA GLU A 88 -1.58 -6.09 19.51
C GLU A 88 -0.95 -6.10 18.12
N GLU A 89 -1.71 -6.50 17.10
CA GLU A 89 -1.24 -6.48 15.71
C GLU A 89 -0.95 -5.05 15.25
N ARG A 90 -1.81 -4.10 15.60
CA ARG A 90 -1.63 -2.68 15.25
C ARG A 90 -0.42 -2.07 15.94
N GLU A 91 -0.23 -2.39 17.22
CA GLU A 91 0.94 -1.94 17.96
C GLU A 91 2.23 -2.50 17.39
N ALA A 92 2.24 -3.78 17.02
CA ALA A 92 3.40 -4.39 16.39
C ALA A 92 3.75 -3.72 15.06
N MET A 93 2.75 -3.37 14.28
CA MET A 93 2.94 -2.70 13.00
C MET A 93 3.43 -1.26 13.16
N LYS A 94 2.95 -0.57 14.19
CA LYS A 94 3.43 0.76 14.56
C LYS A 94 4.91 0.71 14.95
N ALA A 95 5.31 -0.28 15.74
CA ALA A 95 6.67 -0.41 16.23
C ALA A 95 7.65 -0.91 15.16
N ASN A 96 7.18 -1.78 14.27
CA ASN A 96 7.99 -2.37 13.21
C ASN A 96 7.21 -2.35 11.89
N PRO A 97 7.23 -1.21 11.19
CA PRO A 97 6.43 -1.04 9.97
C PRO A 97 6.86 -1.99 8.87
N PRO A 98 5.88 -2.59 8.16
CA PRO A 98 6.17 -3.44 7.00
C PRO A 98 6.61 -2.59 5.81
N ASP A 99 7.45 -3.16 4.96
CA ASP A 99 7.82 -2.52 3.70
C ASP A 99 6.60 -2.30 2.80
N ILE A 100 5.70 -3.28 2.76
CA ILE A 100 4.47 -3.25 1.97
C ILE A 100 3.26 -3.33 2.89
N LEU A 101 2.43 -2.30 2.87
CA LEU A 101 1.20 -2.23 3.67
C LEU A 101 0.00 -2.52 2.77
N LEU A 102 -0.77 -3.55 3.11
CA LEU A 102 -2.01 -3.90 2.43
C LEU A 102 -3.18 -3.33 3.21
N THR A 103 -4.03 -2.56 2.55
CA THR A 103 -5.14 -1.88 3.21
C THR A 103 -6.37 -1.82 2.30
N ASN A 104 -7.41 -1.13 2.73
CA ASN A 104 -8.56 -0.80 1.91
C ASN A 104 -8.74 0.72 1.84
N PHE A 105 -9.61 1.15 0.94
CA PHE A 105 -9.83 2.56 0.67
C PHE A 105 -10.25 3.33 1.94
N MET A 106 -11.25 2.81 2.64
CA MET A 106 -11.76 3.47 3.85
C MET A 106 -10.68 3.57 4.93
N MET A 107 -9.92 2.50 5.13
CA MET A 107 -8.88 2.50 6.17
C MET A 107 -7.77 3.48 5.83
N LEU A 108 -7.36 3.59 4.57
CA LEU A 108 -6.34 4.56 4.20
C LEU A 108 -6.83 6.00 4.44
N GLU A 109 -8.08 6.31 4.11
CA GLU A 109 -8.66 7.61 4.45
C GLU A 109 -8.62 7.87 5.95
N LEU A 110 -8.98 6.88 6.75
CA LEU A 110 -8.95 6.99 8.20
C LEU A 110 -7.53 7.18 8.74
N LEU A 111 -6.55 6.46 8.22
CA LEU A 111 -5.15 6.63 8.60
C LEU A 111 -4.64 8.05 8.34
N LEU A 112 -5.11 8.66 7.26
CA LEU A 112 -4.70 10.02 6.90
C LEU A 112 -5.40 11.11 7.73
N THR A 113 -6.54 10.80 8.36
CA THR A 113 -7.39 11.79 9.02
C THR A 113 -7.57 11.59 10.52
N ARG A 114 -7.39 10.36 11.04
CA ARG A 114 -7.57 10.07 12.45
C ARG A 114 -6.46 10.68 13.31
N GLN A 115 -6.83 11.02 14.54
CA GLN A 115 -5.94 11.65 15.50
C GLN A 115 -5.35 10.69 16.53
N ASN A 116 -5.69 9.39 16.49
CA ASN A 116 -5.14 8.46 17.46
C ASN A 116 -3.66 8.17 17.19
N ALA A 117 -2.94 7.83 18.26
CA ALA A 117 -1.48 7.71 18.22
C ALA A 117 -1.00 6.57 17.29
N ILE A 118 -1.75 5.45 17.26
CA ILE A 118 -1.36 4.31 16.41
C ILE A 118 -1.44 4.70 14.93
N ASP A 119 -2.57 5.25 14.50
CA ASP A 119 -2.79 5.64 13.10
C ASP A 119 -1.80 6.72 12.66
N GLN A 120 -1.55 7.71 13.51
CA GLN A 120 -0.58 8.76 13.21
C GLN A 120 0.83 8.19 13.05
N GLN A 121 1.23 7.21 13.86
CA GLN A 121 2.54 6.59 13.76
C GLN A 121 2.64 5.70 12.52
N VAL A 122 1.59 4.96 12.18
CA VAL A 122 1.56 4.14 10.95
C VAL A 122 1.77 5.04 9.73
N ILE A 123 1.11 6.18 9.68
CA ILE A 123 1.31 7.15 8.60
C ILE A 123 2.71 7.76 8.64
N ALA A 124 3.20 8.13 9.82
CA ALA A 124 4.56 8.68 9.95
C ALA A 124 5.63 7.69 9.45
N ASN A 125 5.41 6.39 9.69
CA ASN A 125 6.30 5.32 9.21
C ASN A 125 6.30 5.19 7.68
N ALA A 126 5.32 5.76 7.00
CA ALA A 126 5.19 5.72 5.55
C ALA A 126 5.69 7.00 4.87
N LYS A 127 6.30 7.94 5.60
CA LYS A 127 6.89 9.13 4.98
C LYS A 127 8.00 8.75 4.02
N GLY A 128 7.98 9.34 2.83
CA GLY A 128 8.87 8.97 1.75
C GLY A 128 8.32 7.81 0.91
N LEU A 129 7.04 7.52 1.02
CA LEU A 129 6.38 6.45 0.27
C LEU A 129 6.72 6.53 -1.21
N LYS A 130 7.07 5.38 -1.80
CA LYS A 130 7.42 5.32 -3.23
C LYS A 130 6.26 4.87 -4.10
N PHE A 131 5.46 3.91 -3.63
CA PHE A 131 4.39 3.32 -4.42
C PHE A 131 3.04 3.41 -3.72
N LEU A 132 2.03 3.77 -4.49
CA LEU A 132 0.63 3.63 -4.10
C LEU A 132 -0.06 2.82 -5.20
N VAL A 133 -0.57 1.65 -4.84
CA VAL A 133 -1.28 0.78 -5.77
C VAL A 133 -2.77 0.82 -5.45
N LEU A 134 -3.59 1.04 -6.48
CA LEU A 134 -5.04 1.01 -6.37
C LEU A 134 -5.52 -0.21 -7.16
N ASP A 135 -5.74 -1.32 -6.45
CA ASP A 135 -6.14 -2.57 -7.07
C ASP A 135 -7.61 -2.51 -7.46
N GLU A 136 -7.96 -3.12 -8.59
CA GLU A 136 -9.32 -3.12 -9.12
C GLU A 136 -9.90 -1.71 -9.22
N LEU A 137 -9.16 -0.81 -9.87
CA LEU A 137 -9.46 0.62 -9.95
C LEU A 137 -10.87 0.89 -10.50
N HIS A 138 -11.37 0.02 -11.39
CA HIS A 138 -12.69 0.16 -11.97
C HIS A 138 -13.82 0.08 -10.92
N THR A 139 -13.58 -0.55 -9.77
CA THR A 139 -14.58 -0.64 -8.69
C THR A 139 -14.82 0.69 -7.99
N TYR A 140 -13.91 1.65 -8.17
CA TYR A 140 -14.02 2.98 -7.56
C TYR A 140 -14.67 4.01 -8.50
N ARG A 141 -15.38 3.58 -9.53
CA ARG A 141 -16.07 4.47 -10.45
C ARG A 141 -17.33 5.08 -9.82
N GLY A 142 -17.85 6.12 -10.44
CA GLY A 142 -19.02 6.84 -9.96
C GLY A 142 -18.64 7.84 -8.87
N ARG A 143 -19.41 7.89 -7.78
CA ARG A 143 -19.13 8.83 -6.68
C ARG A 143 -17.77 8.60 -6.05
N GLN A 144 -17.25 7.37 -6.11
CA GLN A 144 -15.94 7.05 -5.56
C GLN A 144 -14.80 7.46 -6.47
N GLY A 145 -15.05 7.70 -7.75
CA GLY A 145 -14.01 8.13 -8.68
C GLY A 145 -13.37 9.46 -8.30
N ALA A 146 -14.19 10.41 -7.84
CA ALA A 146 -13.69 11.70 -7.34
C ALA A 146 -12.89 11.52 -6.05
N ASP A 147 -13.30 10.59 -5.19
CA ASP A 147 -12.62 10.32 -3.93
C ASP A 147 -11.25 9.69 -4.15
N VAL A 148 -11.07 8.91 -5.22
CA VAL A 148 -9.77 8.33 -5.58
C VAL A 148 -8.76 9.43 -5.86
N ALA A 149 -9.11 10.41 -6.67
CA ALA A 149 -8.21 11.53 -6.98
C ALA A 149 -7.84 12.31 -5.72
N LEU A 150 -8.81 12.54 -4.85
CA LEU A 150 -8.58 13.22 -3.59
C LEU A 150 -7.69 12.39 -2.66
N LEU A 151 -7.91 11.08 -2.59
CA LEU A 151 -7.09 10.18 -1.78
C LEU A 151 -5.63 10.21 -2.24
N VAL A 152 -5.39 10.10 -3.54
CA VAL A 152 -4.04 10.16 -4.11
C VAL A 152 -3.37 11.49 -3.76
N ARG A 153 -4.10 12.60 -3.87
CA ARG A 153 -3.58 13.92 -3.50
C ARG A 153 -3.19 13.97 -2.03
N ARG A 154 -4.04 13.46 -1.14
CA ARG A 154 -3.79 13.45 0.30
C ARG A 154 -2.57 12.58 0.64
N VAL A 155 -2.44 11.42 0.01
CA VAL A 155 -1.26 10.57 0.19
C VAL A 155 0.00 11.32 -0.25
N ARG A 156 -0.04 11.97 -1.40
CA ARG A 156 1.10 12.72 -1.93
C ARG A 156 1.49 13.85 -1.00
N GLU A 157 0.53 14.63 -0.54
CA GLU A 157 0.78 15.76 0.37
C GLU A 157 1.34 15.30 1.72
N ALA A 158 0.83 14.18 2.24
CA ALA A 158 1.23 13.68 3.56
C ALA A 158 2.53 12.89 3.55
N LEU A 159 2.82 12.16 2.47
CA LEU A 159 3.82 11.09 2.51
C LEU A 159 4.91 11.19 1.45
N ALA A 160 4.67 11.77 0.27
CA ALA A 160 5.59 11.58 -0.84
C ALA A 160 5.61 12.72 -1.83
N ASP A 161 6.80 13.25 -2.10
CA ASP A 161 7.03 14.22 -3.17
C ASP A 161 7.08 13.53 -4.55
N GLN A 162 7.58 12.29 -4.60
CA GLN A 162 7.70 11.52 -5.83
C GLN A 162 7.03 10.16 -5.66
N LEU A 163 5.73 10.15 -5.89
CA LEU A 163 4.92 8.95 -5.74
C LEU A 163 4.65 8.32 -7.10
N VAL A 164 4.86 7.01 -7.21
CA VAL A 164 4.43 6.21 -8.35
C VAL A 164 3.08 5.61 -8.03
N CYS A 165 2.05 6.02 -8.76
CA CYS A 165 0.71 5.48 -8.63
C CYS A 165 0.49 4.38 -9.65
N ILE A 166 0.03 3.22 -9.22
CA ILE A 166 -0.27 2.09 -10.09
C ILE A 166 -1.74 1.74 -9.91
N GLY A 167 -2.48 1.73 -11.00
CA GLY A 167 -3.85 1.26 -11.00
C GLY A 167 -3.96 -0.07 -11.73
N THR A 168 -4.76 -0.99 -11.22
CA THR A 168 -5.11 -2.22 -11.92
C THR A 168 -6.60 -2.25 -12.21
N SER A 169 -6.99 -2.95 -13.26
CA SER A 169 -8.38 -3.04 -13.65
C SER A 169 -8.82 -4.48 -13.87
#